data_e9e0dbb72ef9d27ca1ce99dbed694811
#
_entry.id   e9e0dbb72ef9d27ca1ce99dbed694811
#
_cell.length_a   1.000
_cell.length_b   1.000
_cell.length_c   1.000
_cell.angle_alpha   90.00
_cell.angle_beta   90.00
_cell.angle_gamma   90.00
#
_symmetry.space_group_name_H-M   'P 1'
#
loop_
_entity.id
_entity.type
_entity.pdbx_description
1 polymer ?
#
loop_
_entity_poly.entity_id
_entity_poly.type
_entity_poly.pdbx_seq_one_letter_code
_entity_poly.pdbx_strand_id
1 'polypeptide(L)'
;MKNITNSLNIIYLCTAEKGPSGGAKTIYNHSELINRLNIPKITSEISHIKKRKISKWNTSVRKILKITNRDFYGWKTSDITISKNFKSKWFKNNIKLRENFTFDKKKDFVIFPEIFAHFAKKLCIDNKIPYAIFVQNGYSLNSTNDYKILQSVYDNAKFILSYSKDISSCIKLAFPNCEKKILKTNISIDPNKFKFNTKKINMITYMPRKLPTHSDNLIFFLRHGLPKAWKFKLLHNLNERVIFEYLLKSKIFLSFSNMEGLGMPPIEAAVAGNKVIGYLGRGGNEYWQKPIFTEIPHGNISKFKDEILKNIREKNLFKKLKNHRKRIINKYSKNQEKKCLINMIKKIVKINDQ
;
A
#
# COMPACT_ATOMS: atom_id res chain seq x y z
N MET A 1 7.22 -11.76 -26.56
CA MET A 1 7.83 -12.63 -25.53
C MET A 1 8.25 -13.89 -26.24
N LYS A 2 9.48 -14.42 -26.00
CA LYS A 2 9.91 -15.73 -26.50
C LYS A 2 8.91 -16.78 -26.01
N ASN A 3 8.73 -17.86 -26.77
CA ASN A 3 7.81 -18.96 -26.43
C ASN A 3 8.09 -19.45 -25.00
N ILE A 4 7.15 -19.22 -24.11
CA ILE A 4 7.17 -19.72 -22.74
C ILE A 4 6.94 -21.22 -22.83
N THR A 5 7.95 -22.04 -22.51
CA THR A 5 7.88 -23.48 -22.63
C THR A 5 6.99 -24.11 -21.57
N ASN A 6 7.11 -23.66 -20.32
CA ASN A 6 6.38 -24.19 -19.17
C ASN A 6 5.30 -23.23 -18.66
N SER A 7 4.24 -23.77 -18.03
CA SER A 7 3.26 -22.94 -17.32
C SER A 7 3.89 -22.27 -16.11
N LEU A 8 3.53 -20.99 -15.86
CA LEU A 8 4.03 -20.20 -14.73
C LEU A 8 2.85 -19.64 -13.93
N ASN A 9 2.79 -19.95 -12.64
CA ASN A 9 1.81 -19.41 -11.69
C ASN A 9 2.51 -18.39 -10.79
N ILE A 10 2.07 -17.15 -10.81
CA ILE A 10 2.56 -16.08 -9.92
C ILE A 10 1.61 -16.00 -8.73
N ILE A 11 2.07 -16.42 -7.55
CA ILE A 11 1.26 -16.58 -6.36
C ILE A 11 1.57 -15.47 -5.37
N TYR A 12 0.60 -14.62 -5.09
CA TYR A 12 0.70 -13.61 -4.04
C TYR A 12 0.17 -14.14 -2.72
N LEU A 13 0.93 -14.00 -1.64
CA LEU A 13 0.39 -14.15 -0.31
C LEU A 13 -0.29 -12.84 0.13
N CYS A 14 -1.47 -12.95 0.72
CA CYS A 14 -2.26 -11.79 1.14
C CYS A 14 -2.92 -12.05 2.50
N THR A 15 -3.13 -11.02 3.32
CA THR A 15 -3.87 -11.14 4.57
C THR A 15 -5.34 -11.46 4.31
N ALA A 16 -5.92 -12.38 5.11
CA ALA A 16 -7.37 -12.60 5.18
C ALA A 16 -8.01 -11.62 6.19
N GLU A 17 -7.79 -10.32 6.01
CA GLU A 17 -8.33 -9.30 6.92
C GLU A 17 -9.73 -8.85 6.51
N LYS A 18 -10.57 -8.58 7.52
CA LYS A 18 -11.96 -8.13 7.32
C LYS A 18 -12.07 -6.66 6.92
N GLY A 19 -11.01 -5.85 7.11
CA GLY A 19 -10.99 -4.41 6.86
C GLY A 19 -10.32 -4.01 5.55
N PRO A 20 -10.50 -2.76 5.10
CA PRO A 20 -9.82 -2.25 3.91
C PRO A 20 -8.33 -2.08 4.17
N SER A 21 -7.49 -2.63 3.30
CA SER A 21 -6.03 -2.50 3.34
C SER A 21 -5.51 -2.06 1.98
N GLY A 22 -4.72 -0.98 1.95
CA GLY A 22 -4.09 -0.51 0.72
C GLY A 22 -3.13 -1.55 0.12
N GLY A 23 -2.43 -2.29 0.98
CA GLY A 23 -1.54 -3.36 0.55
C GLY A 23 -2.29 -4.53 -0.10
N ALA A 24 -3.37 -5.01 0.53
CA ALA A 24 -4.21 -6.05 -0.04
C ALA A 24 -4.84 -5.59 -1.37
N LYS A 25 -5.35 -4.35 -1.45
CA LYS A 25 -5.88 -3.77 -2.70
C LYS A 25 -4.86 -3.82 -3.83
N THR A 26 -3.60 -3.49 -3.55
CA THR A 26 -2.53 -3.53 -4.54
C THR A 26 -2.27 -4.96 -5.04
N ILE A 27 -2.24 -5.95 -4.14
CA ILE A 27 -2.07 -7.36 -4.49
C ILE A 27 -3.22 -7.83 -5.39
N TYR A 28 -4.46 -7.50 -5.04
CA TYR A 28 -5.63 -7.84 -5.85
C TYR A 28 -5.56 -7.22 -7.25
N ASN A 29 -5.20 -5.94 -7.34
CA ASN A 29 -5.03 -5.26 -8.62
C ASN A 29 -3.92 -5.89 -9.47
N HIS A 30 -2.77 -6.21 -8.88
CA HIS A 30 -1.67 -6.88 -9.57
C HIS A 30 -2.10 -8.24 -10.12
N SER A 31 -2.71 -9.10 -9.28
CA SER A 31 -3.14 -10.44 -9.68
C SER A 31 -4.18 -10.38 -10.80
N GLU A 32 -5.21 -9.54 -10.66
CA GLU A 32 -6.21 -9.37 -11.72
C GLU A 32 -5.60 -8.83 -13.02
N LEU A 33 -4.70 -7.84 -12.92
CA LEU A 33 -4.08 -7.23 -14.10
C LEU A 33 -3.17 -8.22 -14.83
N ILE A 34 -2.40 -9.05 -14.10
CA ILE A 34 -1.60 -10.14 -14.70
C ILE A 34 -2.50 -11.09 -15.49
N ASN A 35 -3.61 -11.53 -14.90
CA ASN A 35 -4.54 -12.44 -15.60
C ASN A 35 -5.18 -11.78 -16.83
N ARG A 36 -5.49 -10.47 -16.75
CA ARG A 36 -6.03 -9.70 -17.89
C ARG A 36 -5.03 -9.44 -19.02
N LEU A 37 -3.73 -9.62 -18.77
CA LEU A 37 -2.73 -9.55 -19.85
C LEU A 37 -2.86 -10.69 -20.83
N ASN A 38 -3.56 -11.76 -20.48
CA ASN A 38 -3.78 -12.97 -21.29
C ASN A 38 -2.48 -13.51 -21.93
N ILE A 39 -1.38 -13.48 -21.16
CA ILE A 39 -0.10 -14.02 -21.63
C ILE A 39 -0.22 -15.56 -21.59
N PRO A 40 -0.01 -16.27 -22.72
CA PRO A 40 -0.12 -17.72 -22.74
C PRO A 40 0.72 -18.38 -21.64
N LYS A 41 0.16 -19.38 -20.96
CA LYS A 41 0.80 -20.16 -19.89
C LYS A 41 1.18 -19.38 -18.62
N ILE A 42 0.76 -18.10 -18.46
CA ILE A 42 0.99 -17.33 -17.25
C ILE A 42 -0.35 -17.05 -16.56
N THR A 43 -0.40 -17.40 -15.27
CA THR A 43 -1.54 -17.09 -14.41
C THR A 43 -1.08 -16.42 -13.13
N SER A 44 -1.99 -15.71 -12.45
CA SER A 44 -1.75 -15.19 -11.12
C SER A 44 -2.85 -15.63 -10.18
N GLU A 45 -2.45 -16.04 -8.97
CA GLU A 45 -3.31 -16.53 -7.90
C GLU A 45 -3.02 -15.81 -6.60
N ILE A 46 -3.98 -15.78 -5.69
CA ILE A 46 -3.83 -15.21 -4.34
C ILE A 46 -4.08 -16.32 -3.31
N SER A 47 -3.09 -16.52 -2.40
CA SER A 47 -3.26 -17.29 -1.19
C SER A 47 -3.55 -16.38 -0.01
N HIS A 48 -4.76 -16.49 0.54
CA HIS A 48 -5.15 -15.73 1.72
C HIS A 48 -4.67 -16.44 2.98
N ILE A 49 -3.93 -15.73 3.81
CA ILE A 49 -3.36 -16.26 5.04
C ILE A 49 -3.93 -15.58 6.27
N LYS A 50 -4.13 -16.36 7.31
CA LYS A 50 -4.53 -15.91 8.64
C LYS A 50 -3.61 -16.50 9.70
N LYS A 51 -3.56 -15.87 10.86
CA LYS A 51 -2.84 -16.40 12.01
C LYS A 51 -3.44 -17.73 12.43
N ARG A 52 -2.59 -18.70 12.70
CA ARG A 52 -3.02 -19.94 13.35
C ARG A 52 -3.40 -19.62 14.79
N LYS A 53 -4.55 -20.06 15.25
CA LYS A 53 -4.94 -19.92 16.65
C LYS A 53 -3.93 -20.71 17.49
N ILE A 54 -3.17 -20.00 18.32
CA ILE A 54 -2.27 -20.62 19.29
C ILE A 54 -3.15 -21.07 20.46
N SER A 55 -2.90 -22.27 21.02
CA SER A 55 -3.64 -22.75 22.17
C SER A 55 -3.51 -21.75 23.34
N LYS A 56 -4.54 -21.67 24.18
CA LYS A 56 -4.55 -20.77 25.37
C LYS A 56 -3.32 -20.98 26.28
N TRP A 57 -2.81 -22.20 26.34
CA TRP A 57 -1.62 -22.59 27.15
C TRP A 57 -0.36 -21.82 26.71
N ASN A 58 -0.10 -21.75 25.38
CA ASN A 58 1.03 -21.02 24.86
C ASN A 58 0.94 -19.48 25.03
N THR A 59 -0.27 -18.96 25.19
CA THR A 59 -0.49 -17.52 25.45
C THR A 59 -0.10 -17.15 26.88
N SER A 60 -0.35 -18.05 27.85
CA SER A 60 0.02 -17.86 29.26
C SER A 60 1.51 -17.93 29.48
N VAL A 61 2.20 -18.89 28.85
CA VAL A 61 3.68 -19.00 28.88
C VAL A 61 4.36 -17.76 28.28
N ARG A 62 3.83 -17.21 27.22
CA ARG A 62 4.36 -15.96 26.62
C ARG A 62 4.18 -14.73 27.49
N LYS A 63 3.05 -14.64 28.24
CA LYS A 63 2.82 -13.60 29.24
C LYS A 63 3.82 -13.67 30.39
N ILE A 64 4.09 -14.89 30.87
CA ILE A 64 5.05 -15.17 31.97
C ILE A 64 6.47 -14.77 31.52
N LEU A 65 6.86 -15.06 30.28
CA LEU A 65 8.20 -14.77 29.76
C LEU A 65 8.39 -13.29 29.39
N LYS A 66 7.42 -12.39 29.70
CA LYS A 66 7.48 -10.94 29.39
C LYS A 66 7.97 -10.65 27.97
N ILE A 67 7.63 -11.47 26.99
CA ILE A 67 7.95 -11.23 25.58
C ILE A 67 7.05 -10.08 25.11
N THR A 68 7.42 -8.87 25.49
CA THR A 68 6.81 -7.61 25.06
C THR A 68 7.27 -7.30 23.65
N ASN A 69 6.85 -8.11 22.69
CA ASN A 69 7.04 -7.78 21.30
C ASN A 69 5.94 -6.81 20.90
N ARG A 70 6.31 -5.55 20.68
CA ARG A 70 5.47 -4.58 19.95
C ARG A 70 5.35 -5.01 18.49
N ASP A 71 4.66 -6.12 18.28
CA ASP A 71 4.27 -6.61 16.96
C ASP A 71 2.98 -5.90 16.55
N PHE A 72 3.12 -4.79 15.83
CA PHE A 72 1.97 -3.97 15.42
C PHE A 72 0.92 -4.77 14.64
N TYR A 73 1.34 -5.80 13.90
CA TYR A 73 0.45 -6.68 13.14
C TYR A 73 0.26 -8.06 13.78
N GLY A 74 1.00 -8.40 14.82
CA GLY A 74 0.93 -9.70 15.50
C GLY A 74 1.40 -10.89 14.64
N TRP A 75 2.23 -10.66 13.62
CA TRP A 75 2.73 -11.71 12.72
C TRP A 75 4.08 -12.29 13.14
N LYS A 76 4.90 -11.54 13.88
CA LYS A 76 6.27 -11.92 14.24
C LYS A 76 6.39 -13.26 14.97
N THR A 77 5.40 -13.60 15.79
CA THR A 77 5.41 -14.77 16.65
C THR A 77 4.29 -15.75 16.33
N SER A 78 3.52 -15.50 15.28
CA SER A 78 2.39 -16.34 14.88
C SER A 78 2.83 -17.32 13.79
N ASP A 79 2.30 -18.53 13.82
CA ASP A 79 2.27 -19.41 12.67
C ASP A 79 1.12 -19.01 11.73
N ILE A 80 1.17 -19.45 10.50
CA ILE A 80 0.19 -19.12 9.47
C ILE A 80 -0.60 -20.34 9.02
N THR A 81 -1.82 -20.09 8.60
CA THR A 81 -2.65 -21.08 7.91
C THR A 81 -3.41 -20.38 6.77
N ILE A 82 -3.79 -21.14 5.76
CA ILE A 82 -4.62 -20.64 4.67
C ILE A 82 -6.04 -20.39 5.16
N SER A 83 -6.60 -19.30 4.71
CA SER A 83 -8.02 -18.99 4.87
C SER A 83 -8.76 -19.43 3.61
N LYS A 84 -9.22 -20.67 3.59
CA LYS A 84 -10.00 -21.23 2.47
C LYS A 84 -11.26 -20.42 2.24
N ASN A 85 -11.69 -20.31 0.99
CA ASN A 85 -12.91 -19.61 0.56
C ASN A 85 -13.00 -18.14 1.01
N PHE A 86 -11.86 -17.51 1.36
CA PHE A 86 -11.88 -16.11 1.77
C PHE A 86 -12.17 -15.21 0.56
N LYS A 87 -13.23 -14.40 0.67
CA LYS A 87 -13.55 -13.34 -0.27
C LYS A 87 -13.57 -12.00 0.47
N SER A 88 -12.77 -11.07 0.01
CA SER A 88 -12.81 -9.71 0.56
C SER A 88 -14.15 -9.04 0.21
N LYS A 89 -14.80 -8.45 1.20
CA LYS A 89 -15.98 -7.61 0.99
C LYS A 89 -15.65 -6.24 0.40
N TRP A 90 -14.38 -5.85 0.41
CA TRP A 90 -13.90 -4.52 0.02
C TRP A 90 -13.43 -4.42 -1.43
N PHE A 91 -13.01 -5.56 -2.03
CA PHE A 91 -12.44 -5.58 -3.36
C PHE A 91 -13.31 -6.46 -4.28
N LYS A 92 -13.72 -5.88 -5.41
CA LYS A 92 -14.54 -6.56 -6.43
C LYS A 92 -13.69 -7.09 -7.60
N ASN A 93 -12.41 -7.34 -7.35
CA ASN A 93 -11.50 -7.87 -8.37
C ASN A 93 -11.83 -9.32 -8.71
N ASN A 94 -11.70 -9.68 -9.99
CA ASN A 94 -11.77 -11.07 -10.42
C ASN A 94 -10.41 -11.72 -10.24
N ILE A 95 -10.26 -12.51 -9.18
CA ILE A 95 -9.02 -13.18 -8.78
C ILE A 95 -9.19 -14.68 -8.74
N LYS A 96 -8.10 -15.41 -9.00
CA LYS A 96 -8.00 -16.86 -8.77
C LYS A 96 -7.44 -17.08 -7.37
N LEU A 97 -7.97 -18.06 -6.65
CA LEU A 97 -7.53 -18.40 -5.29
C LEU A 97 -6.67 -19.66 -5.31
N ARG A 98 -5.58 -19.63 -4.55
CA ARG A 98 -4.79 -20.81 -4.19
C ARG A 98 -5.06 -21.16 -2.73
N GLU A 99 -5.57 -22.37 -2.49
CA GLU A 99 -6.02 -22.79 -1.16
C GLU A 99 -5.12 -23.81 -0.47
N ASN A 100 -3.85 -23.90 -0.90
CA ASN A 100 -2.83 -24.72 -0.27
C ASN A 100 -1.46 -24.01 -0.27
N PHE A 101 -0.50 -24.54 0.51
CA PHE A 101 0.90 -24.11 0.53
C PHE A 101 1.81 -25.09 -0.22
N THR A 102 1.26 -25.96 -1.05
CA THR A 102 2.06 -26.85 -1.88
C THR A 102 2.48 -26.10 -3.14
N PHE A 103 3.77 -25.86 -3.29
CA PHE A 103 4.33 -25.13 -4.42
C PHE A 103 5.19 -26.06 -5.27
N ASP A 104 5.05 -25.93 -6.59
CA ASP A 104 5.86 -26.63 -7.58
C ASP A 104 7.05 -25.74 -7.99
N LYS A 105 8.27 -26.20 -7.75
CA LYS A 105 9.50 -25.43 -8.04
C LYS A 105 9.70 -25.08 -9.52
N LYS A 106 9.05 -25.78 -10.45
CA LYS A 106 9.15 -25.56 -11.90
C LYS A 106 8.05 -24.64 -12.45
N LYS A 107 6.93 -24.49 -11.71
CA LYS A 107 5.73 -23.77 -12.20
C LYS A 107 5.35 -22.58 -11.33
N ASP A 108 5.71 -22.60 -10.06
CA ASP A 108 5.24 -21.61 -9.11
C ASP A 108 6.32 -20.59 -8.74
N PHE A 109 5.93 -19.31 -8.75
CA PHE A 109 6.74 -18.21 -8.26
C PHE A 109 5.95 -17.45 -7.18
N VAL A 110 6.50 -17.41 -5.95
CA VAL A 110 5.77 -16.87 -4.79
C VAL A 110 6.18 -15.43 -4.49
N ILE A 111 5.22 -14.56 -4.20
CA ILE A 111 5.47 -13.16 -3.83
C ILE A 111 4.94 -12.90 -2.42
N PHE A 112 5.84 -12.58 -1.52
CA PHE A 112 5.56 -12.30 -0.10
C PHE A 112 5.46 -10.79 0.13
N PRO A 113 4.37 -10.25 0.72
CA PRO A 113 4.43 -8.95 1.36
C PRO A 113 5.50 -8.93 2.46
N GLU A 114 6.10 -7.78 2.72
CA GLU A 114 7.18 -7.63 3.72
C GLU A 114 6.79 -8.15 5.11
N ILE A 115 5.53 -7.98 5.50
CA ILE A 115 5.01 -8.46 6.79
C ILE A 115 5.02 -9.99 6.95
N PHE A 116 5.15 -10.72 5.85
CA PHE A 116 5.21 -12.18 5.78
C PHE A 116 6.57 -12.70 5.31
N ALA A 117 7.55 -11.82 5.12
CA ALA A 117 8.84 -12.19 4.52
C ALA A 117 9.52 -13.37 5.25
N HIS A 118 9.48 -13.40 6.59
CA HIS A 118 10.09 -14.45 7.39
C HIS A 118 9.55 -15.86 7.10
N PHE A 119 8.30 -16.00 6.62
CA PHE A 119 7.75 -17.30 6.24
C PHE A 119 8.36 -17.87 4.96
N ALA A 120 9.03 -17.02 4.16
CA ALA A 120 9.70 -17.49 2.95
C ALA A 120 10.82 -18.49 3.24
N LYS A 121 11.43 -18.44 4.47
CA LYS A 121 12.41 -19.46 4.85
C LYS A 121 11.80 -20.86 4.78
N LYS A 122 10.74 -21.09 5.54
CA LYS A 122 10.06 -22.40 5.63
C LYS A 122 9.34 -22.78 4.33
N LEU A 123 8.70 -21.83 3.67
CA LEU A 123 7.85 -22.12 2.51
C LEU A 123 8.63 -22.22 1.19
N CYS A 124 9.72 -21.46 1.05
CA CYS A 124 10.43 -21.34 -0.21
C CYS A 124 11.90 -21.74 -0.15
N ILE A 125 12.68 -21.22 0.80
CA ILE A 125 14.12 -21.53 0.84
C ILE A 125 14.34 -23.02 1.09
N ASP A 126 13.72 -23.58 2.13
CA ASP A 126 13.88 -24.98 2.53
C ASP A 126 13.34 -25.95 1.45
N ASN A 127 12.46 -25.49 0.56
CA ASN A 127 11.86 -26.26 -0.54
C ASN A 127 12.39 -25.89 -1.94
N LYS A 128 13.37 -24.99 -2.03
CA LYS A 128 13.98 -24.51 -3.29
C LYS A 128 12.93 -23.89 -4.25
N ILE A 129 11.89 -23.24 -3.72
CA ILE A 129 10.85 -22.53 -4.50
C ILE A 129 11.34 -21.11 -4.80
N PRO A 130 11.31 -20.64 -6.06
CA PRO A 130 11.69 -19.28 -6.39
C PRO A 130 10.65 -18.28 -5.85
N TYR A 131 11.13 -17.15 -5.29
CA TYR A 131 10.26 -16.16 -4.71
C TYR A 131 10.81 -14.73 -4.79
N ALA A 132 9.94 -13.77 -4.56
CA ALA A 132 10.25 -12.36 -4.39
C ALA A 132 9.57 -11.80 -3.13
N ILE A 133 10.05 -10.65 -2.68
CA ILE A 133 9.43 -9.90 -1.60
C ILE A 133 8.80 -8.64 -2.18
N PHE A 134 7.57 -8.34 -1.82
CA PHE A 134 6.88 -7.11 -2.18
C PHE A 134 6.81 -6.18 -0.98
N VAL A 135 7.72 -5.22 -0.91
CA VAL A 135 7.75 -4.24 0.17
C VAL A 135 6.75 -3.12 -0.15
N GLN A 136 5.68 -3.10 0.62
CA GLN A 136 4.60 -2.11 0.51
C GLN A 136 4.76 -0.97 1.51
N ASN A 137 5.46 -1.24 2.63
CA ASN A 137 5.83 -0.22 3.60
C ASN A 137 7.25 -0.51 4.12
N GLY A 138 8.21 0.38 3.83
CA GLY A 138 9.59 0.26 4.28
C GLY A 138 9.77 0.25 5.80
N TYR A 139 8.79 0.74 6.54
CA TYR A 139 8.79 0.76 8.01
C TYR A 139 8.23 -0.51 8.65
N SER A 140 7.91 -1.53 7.83
CA SER A 140 7.40 -2.83 8.27
C SER A 140 8.32 -4.00 7.86
N LEU A 141 9.59 -3.71 7.55
CA LEU A 141 10.56 -4.73 7.11
C LEU A 141 10.89 -5.76 8.21
N ASN A 142 10.77 -5.37 9.47
CA ASN A 142 11.07 -6.22 10.62
C ASN A 142 9.94 -7.22 10.94
N SER A 143 9.62 -8.09 9.99
CA SER A 143 8.53 -9.07 10.12
C SER A 143 8.78 -10.20 11.15
N THR A 144 10.01 -10.32 11.67
CA THR A 144 10.39 -11.15 12.81
C THR A 144 11.48 -10.46 13.62
N ASN A 145 11.70 -10.91 14.86
CA ASN A 145 12.81 -10.42 15.69
C ASN A 145 14.14 -11.13 15.37
N ASP A 146 14.10 -12.19 14.58
CA ASP A 146 15.30 -12.90 14.13
C ASP A 146 15.84 -12.25 12.87
N TYR A 147 16.85 -11.39 13.07
CA TYR A 147 17.51 -10.70 11.96
C TYR A 147 18.23 -11.65 11.01
N LYS A 148 18.76 -12.78 11.49
CA LYS A 148 19.45 -13.77 10.64
C LYS A 148 18.48 -14.42 9.65
N ILE A 149 17.26 -14.72 10.11
CA ILE A 149 16.19 -15.20 9.21
C ILE A 149 15.84 -14.13 8.18
N LEU A 150 15.66 -12.87 8.60
CA LEU A 150 15.35 -11.79 7.66
C LEU A 150 16.46 -11.59 6.64
N GLN A 151 17.73 -11.54 7.07
CA GLN A 151 18.88 -11.42 6.18
C GLN A 151 18.87 -12.54 5.14
N SER A 152 18.75 -13.80 5.60
CA SER A 152 18.70 -14.97 4.70
C SER A 152 17.55 -14.88 3.69
N VAL A 153 16.37 -14.44 4.13
CA VAL A 153 15.18 -14.32 3.27
C VAL A 153 15.36 -13.23 2.21
N TYR A 154 15.92 -12.07 2.58
CA TYR A 154 16.15 -11.01 1.61
C TYR A 154 17.30 -11.34 0.65
N ASP A 155 18.36 -12.01 1.15
CA ASP A 155 19.51 -12.45 0.33
C ASP A 155 19.14 -13.56 -0.68
N ASN A 156 18.20 -14.44 -0.36
CA ASN A 156 17.74 -15.50 -1.26
C ASN A 156 16.59 -15.08 -2.18
N ALA A 157 15.94 -13.96 -1.94
CA ALA A 157 14.90 -13.44 -2.82
C ALA A 157 15.48 -13.16 -4.22
N LYS A 158 14.78 -13.58 -5.27
CA LYS A 158 15.17 -13.35 -6.67
C LYS A 158 15.14 -11.86 -7.04
N PHE A 159 14.19 -11.11 -6.47
CA PHE A 159 14.11 -9.66 -6.52
C PHE A 159 13.20 -9.13 -5.40
N ILE A 160 13.23 -7.82 -5.19
CA ILE A 160 12.43 -7.13 -4.18
C ILE A 160 11.64 -6.02 -4.86
N LEU A 161 10.31 -6.12 -4.85
CA LEU A 161 9.43 -5.10 -5.42
C LEU A 161 9.31 -3.90 -4.47
N SER A 162 9.38 -2.70 -5.05
CA SER A 162 9.22 -1.43 -4.36
C SER A 162 8.52 -0.43 -5.27
N TYR A 163 7.54 0.35 -4.77
CA TYR A 163 6.85 1.36 -5.56
C TYR A 163 7.20 2.81 -5.18
N SER A 164 8.10 3.02 -4.21
CA SER A 164 8.60 4.36 -3.90
C SER A 164 10.10 4.37 -3.65
N LYS A 165 10.72 5.55 -3.82
CA LYS A 165 12.13 5.77 -3.49
C LYS A 165 12.38 5.59 -1.99
N ASP A 166 11.44 6.04 -1.15
CA ASP A 166 11.52 5.89 0.30
C ASP A 166 11.56 4.42 0.72
N ILE A 167 10.67 3.58 0.16
CA ILE A 167 10.72 2.12 0.38
C ILE A 167 12.07 1.55 -0.07
N SER A 168 12.55 1.92 -1.26
CA SER A 168 13.85 1.47 -1.75
C SER A 168 14.99 1.87 -0.82
N SER A 169 14.96 3.09 -0.26
CA SER A 169 15.92 3.55 0.73
C SER A 169 15.85 2.74 2.03
N CYS A 170 14.65 2.44 2.52
CA CYS A 170 14.48 1.58 3.70
C CYS A 170 15.04 0.17 3.47
N ILE A 171 14.83 -0.41 2.28
CA ILE A 171 15.40 -1.72 1.93
C ILE A 171 16.94 -1.66 1.95
N LYS A 172 17.54 -0.63 1.34
CA LYS A 172 19.00 -0.44 1.32
C LYS A 172 19.58 -0.25 2.73
N LEU A 173 18.88 0.48 3.60
CA LEU A 173 19.30 0.67 4.99
C LEU A 173 19.26 -0.63 5.79
N ALA A 174 18.20 -1.44 5.60
CA ALA A 174 18.04 -2.68 6.34
C ALA A 174 18.89 -3.84 5.76
N PHE A 175 19.02 -3.91 4.44
CA PHE A 175 19.65 -5.01 3.68
C PHE A 175 20.52 -4.45 2.55
N PRO A 176 21.71 -3.88 2.83
CA PRO A 176 22.55 -3.19 1.83
C PRO A 176 22.90 -4.08 0.61
N ASN A 177 23.16 -5.37 0.84
CA ASN A 177 23.49 -6.33 -0.22
C ASN A 177 22.35 -6.58 -1.22
N CYS A 178 21.15 -6.15 -0.88
CA CYS A 178 19.96 -6.37 -1.71
C CYS A 178 19.67 -5.22 -2.69
N GLU A 179 20.47 -4.16 -2.73
CA GLU A 179 20.24 -2.99 -3.58
C GLU A 179 20.00 -3.35 -5.05
N LYS A 180 20.86 -4.19 -5.63
CA LYS A 180 20.77 -4.64 -7.04
C LYS A 180 19.56 -5.51 -7.33
N LYS A 181 18.88 -6.02 -6.31
CA LYS A 181 17.67 -6.84 -6.43
C LYS A 181 16.39 -6.02 -6.44
N ILE A 182 16.46 -4.73 -6.13
CA ILE A 182 15.28 -3.85 -6.08
C ILE A 182 14.71 -3.67 -7.48
N LEU A 183 13.47 -4.08 -7.67
CA LEU A 183 12.70 -3.92 -8.90
C LEU A 183 11.56 -2.95 -8.66
N LYS A 184 11.56 -1.85 -9.41
CA LYS A 184 10.49 -0.85 -9.30
C LYS A 184 9.18 -1.40 -9.83
N THR A 185 8.12 -1.29 -9.04
CA THR A 185 6.74 -1.50 -9.46
C THR A 185 5.94 -0.20 -9.35
N ASN A 186 4.66 -0.24 -9.67
CA ASN A 186 3.76 0.90 -9.54
C ASN A 186 2.40 0.43 -9.04
N ILE A 187 1.61 1.38 -8.55
CA ILE A 187 0.19 1.20 -8.27
C ILE A 187 -0.61 2.04 -9.24
N SER A 188 -1.86 1.69 -9.48
CA SER A 188 -2.76 2.55 -10.24
C SER A 188 -3.94 3.04 -9.42
N ILE A 189 -4.38 4.24 -9.77
CA ILE A 189 -5.63 4.83 -9.31
C ILE A 189 -6.52 4.99 -10.54
N ASP A 190 -7.71 4.39 -10.47
CA ASP A 190 -8.67 4.50 -11.55
C ASP A 190 -9.31 5.90 -11.56
N PRO A 191 -8.99 6.77 -12.54
CA PRO A 191 -9.53 8.12 -12.59
C PRO A 191 -11.05 8.13 -12.86
N ASN A 192 -11.60 7.06 -13.41
CA ASN A 192 -13.05 6.96 -13.69
C ASN A 192 -13.87 6.85 -12.40
N LYS A 193 -13.27 6.39 -11.31
CA LYS A 193 -13.89 6.44 -9.98
C LYS A 193 -14.07 7.87 -9.46
N PHE A 194 -13.36 8.83 -10.05
CA PHE A 194 -13.35 10.25 -9.70
C PHE A 194 -13.91 11.10 -10.85
N LYS A 195 -15.15 10.84 -11.29
CA LYS A 195 -15.82 11.64 -12.33
C LYS A 195 -15.92 13.10 -11.89
N PHE A 196 -15.33 14.01 -12.68
CA PHE A 196 -15.08 15.41 -12.31
C PHE A 196 -16.29 16.34 -12.45
N ASN A 197 -17.50 15.83 -12.48
CA ASN A 197 -18.70 16.66 -12.74
C ASN A 197 -19.37 17.18 -11.47
N THR A 198 -18.76 17.02 -10.31
CA THR A 198 -19.37 17.41 -9.05
C THR A 198 -18.91 18.82 -8.67
N LYS A 199 -19.88 19.72 -8.49
CA LYS A 199 -19.62 21.06 -7.93
C LYS A 199 -19.05 20.90 -6.52
N LYS A 200 -17.81 21.39 -6.33
CA LYS A 200 -17.16 21.31 -5.02
C LYS A 200 -17.79 22.32 -4.04
N ILE A 201 -17.97 21.86 -2.81
CA ILE A 201 -18.51 22.67 -1.70
C ILE A 201 -17.40 23.03 -0.71
N ASN A 202 -17.63 23.98 0.16
CA ASN A 202 -16.72 24.41 1.20
C ASN A 202 -16.59 23.32 2.29
N MET A 203 -15.88 22.27 1.97
CA MET A 203 -15.68 21.11 2.83
C MET A 203 -14.19 20.75 2.89
N ILE A 204 -13.75 20.48 4.10
CA ILE A 204 -12.44 19.94 4.42
C ILE A 204 -12.62 18.49 4.84
N THR A 205 -12.01 17.54 4.13
CA THR A 205 -12.01 16.12 4.50
C THR A 205 -10.67 15.71 5.07
N TYR A 206 -10.65 14.69 5.94
CA TYR A 206 -9.43 14.21 6.57
C TYR A 206 -9.54 12.76 7.04
N MET A 207 -8.37 12.08 7.12
CA MET A 207 -8.21 10.70 7.59
C MET A 207 -7.09 10.64 8.63
N PRO A 208 -7.38 10.74 9.94
CA PRO A 208 -6.35 10.85 10.98
C PRO A 208 -5.74 9.51 11.43
N ARG A 209 -6.06 8.41 10.79
CA ARG A 209 -5.81 7.02 11.21
C ARG A 209 -4.55 6.78 12.07
N LYS A 210 -3.43 7.42 11.72
CA LYS A 210 -2.15 7.26 12.44
C LYS A 210 -1.86 8.38 13.44
N LEU A 211 -2.49 9.52 13.29
CA LEU A 211 -2.23 10.73 14.08
C LEU A 211 -3.54 11.40 14.53
N PRO A 212 -4.41 10.71 15.28
CA PRO A 212 -5.69 11.28 15.71
C PRO A 212 -5.52 12.53 16.55
N THR A 213 -4.59 12.53 17.51
CA THR A 213 -4.32 13.71 18.38
C THR A 213 -3.91 14.94 17.58
N HIS A 214 -3.11 14.80 16.50
CA HIS A 214 -2.76 15.94 15.65
C HIS A 214 -3.99 16.51 14.93
N SER A 215 -4.89 15.65 14.44
CA SER A 215 -6.11 16.10 13.78
C SER A 215 -7.05 16.79 14.73
N ASP A 216 -7.20 16.27 15.94
CA ASP A 216 -8.12 16.83 16.95
C ASP A 216 -7.66 18.20 17.42
N ASN A 217 -6.35 18.35 17.70
CA ASN A 217 -5.76 19.65 18.05
C ASN A 217 -5.89 20.65 16.90
N LEU A 218 -5.63 20.25 15.65
CA LEU A 218 -5.76 21.14 14.50
C LEU A 218 -7.20 21.65 14.34
N ILE A 219 -8.20 20.76 14.44
CA ILE A 219 -9.61 21.13 14.34
C ILE A 219 -10.01 22.06 15.49
N PHE A 220 -9.52 21.78 16.70
CA PHE A 220 -9.75 22.66 17.85
C PHE A 220 -9.24 24.07 17.60
N PHE A 221 -7.99 24.21 17.11
CA PHE A 221 -7.40 25.52 16.84
C PHE A 221 -7.99 26.26 15.63
N LEU A 222 -8.67 25.55 14.73
CA LEU A 222 -9.36 26.16 13.58
C LEU A 222 -10.75 26.72 13.93
N ARG A 223 -11.33 26.38 15.08
CA ARG A 223 -12.72 26.75 15.43
C ARG A 223 -13.01 28.23 15.29
N HIS A 224 -12.10 29.10 15.73
CA HIS A 224 -12.29 30.54 15.68
C HIS A 224 -11.93 31.22 14.36
N GLY A 225 -11.14 30.56 13.51
CA GLY A 225 -10.67 31.13 12.26
C GLY A 225 -11.37 30.60 11.00
N LEU A 226 -12.14 29.53 11.13
CA LEU A 226 -12.83 28.92 10.00
C LEU A 226 -14.16 29.64 9.71
N PRO A 227 -14.39 30.16 8.49
CA PRO A 227 -15.67 30.79 8.15
C PRO A 227 -16.84 29.82 8.30
N LYS A 228 -17.99 30.28 8.77
CA LYS A 228 -19.20 29.47 9.01
C LYS A 228 -19.67 28.63 7.81
N ALA A 229 -19.33 29.06 6.59
CA ALA A 229 -19.67 28.34 5.36
C ALA A 229 -18.82 27.07 5.14
N TRP A 230 -17.74 26.83 5.92
CA TRP A 230 -16.88 25.68 5.78
C TRP A 230 -17.24 24.58 6.80
N LYS A 231 -17.16 23.32 6.34
CA LYS A 231 -17.47 22.14 7.18
C LYS A 231 -16.31 21.15 7.17
N PHE A 232 -16.07 20.49 8.30
CA PHE A 232 -15.19 19.35 8.41
C PHE A 232 -15.94 18.04 8.18
N LYS A 233 -15.27 17.07 7.53
CA LYS A 233 -15.76 15.70 7.39
C LYS A 233 -14.65 14.71 7.68
N LEU A 234 -14.76 13.99 8.77
CA LEU A 234 -13.94 12.85 9.12
C LEU A 234 -14.30 11.67 8.20
N LEU A 235 -13.29 11.10 7.51
CA LEU A 235 -13.42 9.89 6.70
C LEU A 235 -12.86 8.70 7.49
N HIS A 236 -13.70 8.13 8.34
CA HIS A 236 -13.36 6.99 9.19
C HIS A 236 -14.46 5.93 9.13
N ASN A 237 -14.07 4.65 9.06
CA ASN A 237 -14.99 3.51 8.97
C ASN A 237 -16.07 3.63 7.86
N LEU A 238 -15.71 4.27 6.76
CA LEU A 238 -16.57 4.42 5.58
C LEU A 238 -16.14 3.46 4.49
N ASN A 239 -17.08 2.99 3.68
CA ASN A 239 -16.75 2.21 2.49
C ASN A 239 -16.08 3.09 1.40
N GLU A 240 -15.35 2.45 0.49
CA GLU A 240 -14.56 3.15 -0.55
C GLU A 240 -15.42 4.10 -1.39
N ARG A 241 -16.64 3.72 -1.75
CA ARG A 241 -17.56 4.54 -2.55
C ARG A 241 -17.91 5.83 -1.84
N VAL A 242 -18.27 5.76 -0.58
CA VAL A 242 -18.63 6.94 0.25
C VAL A 242 -17.41 7.85 0.43
N ILE A 243 -16.20 7.28 0.63
CA ILE A 243 -14.98 8.07 0.68
C ILE A 243 -14.79 8.87 -0.61
N PHE A 244 -14.95 8.23 -1.77
CA PHE A 244 -14.81 8.91 -3.07
C PHE A 244 -15.85 10.00 -3.28
N GLU A 245 -17.11 9.78 -2.86
CA GLU A 245 -18.17 10.80 -2.91
C GLU A 245 -17.80 12.05 -2.10
N TYR A 246 -17.23 11.88 -0.91
CA TYR A 246 -16.76 13.01 -0.10
C TYR A 246 -15.53 13.70 -0.72
N LEU A 247 -14.57 12.96 -1.23
CA LEU A 247 -13.40 13.52 -1.92
C LEU A 247 -13.81 14.33 -3.16
N LEU A 248 -14.80 13.86 -3.92
CA LEU A 248 -15.33 14.59 -5.07
C LEU A 248 -15.99 15.91 -4.68
N LYS A 249 -16.76 15.93 -3.57
CA LYS A 249 -17.46 17.10 -3.08
C LYS A 249 -16.55 18.09 -2.34
N SER A 250 -15.50 17.61 -1.67
CA SER A 250 -14.65 18.46 -0.83
C SER A 250 -13.66 19.28 -1.64
N LYS A 251 -13.31 20.44 -1.13
CA LYS A 251 -12.30 21.35 -1.69
C LYS A 251 -10.89 21.01 -1.19
N ILE A 252 -10.76 20.66 0.07
CA ILE A 252 -9.47 20.46 0.74
C ILE A 252 -9.47 19.07 1.39
N PHE A 253 -8.33 18.39 1.29
CA PHE A 253 -8.03 17.17 2.03
C PHE A 253 -6.84 17.41 2.94
N LEU A 254 -6.97 17.05 4.24
CA LEU A 254 -5.87 17.13 5.18
C LEU A 254 -5.20 15.76 5.31
N SER A 255 -3.89 15.75 5.11
CA SER A 255 -3.06 14.55 5.22
C SER A 255 -2.36 14.49 6.57
N PHE A 256 -2.68 13.45 7.34
CA PHE A 256 -1.99 13.08 8.58
C PHE A 256 -1.14 11.82 8.38
N SER A 257 -0.45 11.75 7.24
CA SER A 257 0.42 10.62 6.89
C SER A 257 1.64 10.56 7.81
N ASN A 258 1.99 9.36 8.28
CA ASN A 258 3.16 9.11 9.10
C ASN A 258 3.74 7.73 8.78
N MET A 259 5.03 7.67 8.44
CA MET A 259 5.75 6.44 8.08
C MET A 259 4.96 5.59 7.08
N GLU A 260 4.56 6.20 5.96
CA GLU A 260 3.83 5.54 4.87
C GLU A 260 4.76 5.19 3.72
N GLY A 261 4.57 4.00 3.14
CA GLY A 261 5.34 3.58 1.97
C GLY A 261 5.06 4.43 0.72
N LEU A 262 3.81 4.87 0.54
CA LEU A 262 3.42 5.80 -0.53
C LEU A 262 2.36 6.81 -0.06
N GLY A 263 1.37 6.38 0.76
CA GLY A 263 0.26 7.23 1.17
C GLY A 263 -0.80 7.39 0.07
N MET A 264 -1.65 6.40 -0.12
CA MET A 264 -2.69 6.42 -1.17
C MET A 264 -3.74 7.52 -0.99
N PRO A 265 -4.27 7.80 0.23
CA PRO A 265 -5.35 8.78 0.38
C PRO A 265 -5.02 10.20 -0.13
N PRO A 266 -3.82 10.77 0.09
CA PRO A 266 -3.43 12.04 -0.53
C PRO A 266 -3.45 12.01 -2.06
N ILE A 267 -3.04 10.89 -2.68
CA ILE A 267 -3.06 10.74 -4.14
C ILE A 267 -4.50 10.67 -4.64
N GLU A 268 -5.36 9.88 -3.98
CA GLU A 268 -6.80 9.77 -4.30
C GLU A 268 -7.50 11.13 -4.18
N ALA A 269 -7.19 11.89 -3.13
CA ALA A 269 -7.70 13.25 -2.96
C ALA A 269 -7.24 14.20 -4.09
N ALA A 270 -5.97 14.13 -4.48
CA ALA A 270 -5.44 14.92 -5.60
C ALA A 270 -6.11 14.54 -6.93
N VAL A 271 -6.33 13.24 -7.19
CA VAL A 271 -7.06 12.75 -8.37
C VAL A 271 -8.53 13.20 -8.32
N ALA A 272 -9.16 13.27 -7.16
CA ALA A 272 -10.48 13.84 -6.98
C ALA A 272 -10.52 15.38 -7.11
N GLY A 273 -9.38 16.05 -7.32
CA GLY A 273 -9.26 17.48 -7.53
C GLY A 273 -9.28 18.31 -6.26
N ASN A 274 -8.85 17.74 -5.13
CA ASN A 274 -8.70 18.47 -3.87
C ASN A 274 -7.34 19.17 -3.80
N LYS A 275 -7.30 20.29 -3.09
CA LYS A 275 -6.06 20.79 -2.49
C LYS A 275 -5.69 19.87 -1.34
N VAL A 276 -4.46 19.39 -1.31
CA VAL A 276 -3.94 18.51 -0.26
C VAL A 276 -2.96 19.29 0.61
N ILE A 277 -3.21 19.35 1.91
CA ILE A 277 -2.37 20.07 2.87
C ILE A 277 -2.02 19.08 3.99
N GLY A 278 -0.77 19.06 4.44
CA GLY A 278 -0.39 18.27 5.62
C GLY A 278 0.93 17.53 5.50
N TYR A 279 1.02 16.42 6.22
CA TYR A 279 2.23 15.62 6.32
C TYR A 279 2.36 14.67 5.14
N LEU A 280 3.54 14.66 4.51
CA LEU A 280 3.79 13.80 3.34
C LEU A 280 4.07 12.32 3.69
N GLY A 281 4.34 12.01 4.97
CA GLY A 281 4.53 10.63 5.45
C GLY A 281 5.74 9.89 4.86
N ARG A 282 6.76 10.60 4.38
CA ARG A 282 7.98 10.12 3.70
C ARG A 282 7.72 9.59 2.30
N GLY A 283 6.85 8.59 2.11
CA GLY A 283 6.49 8.09 0.77
C GLY A 283 5.87 9.14 -0.14
N GLY A 284 5.34 10.22 0.41
CA GLY A 284 4.83 11.38 -0.32
C GLY A 284 5.90 12.11 -1.15
N ASN A 285 7.19 12.00 -0.83
CA ASN A 285 8.29 12.58 -1.62
C ASN A 285 8.20 12.24 -3.12
N GLU A 286 7.53 11.15 -3.47
CA GLU A 286 7.33 10.72 -4.86
C GLU A 286 6.44 11.66 -5.68
N TYR A 287 5.51 12.37 -5.05
CA TYR A 287 4.46 13.10 -5.75
C TYR A 287 4.10 14.46 -5.14
N TRP A 288 4.61 14.80 -3.96
CA TRP A 288 4.21 15.99 -3.22
C TRP A 288 4.75 17.26 -3.84
N GLN A 289 3.99 17.88 -4.74
CA GLN A 289 4.41 19.07 -5.49
C GLN A 289 3.29 20.12 -5.54
N LYS A 290 3.67 21.37 -5.41
CA LYS A 290 2.77 22.51 -5.64
C LYS A 290 2.23 22.50 -7.09
N PRO A 291 1.04 23.02 -7.35
CA PRO A 291 0.12 23.68 -6.40
C PRO A 291 -0.81 22.71 -5.69
N ILE A 292 -0.92 21.42 -6.10
CA ILE A 292 -1.86 20.45 -5.49
C ILE A 292 -1.54 20.22 -4.03
N PHE A 293 -0.28 19.99 -3.71
CA PHE A 293 0.17 19.62 -2.38
C PHE A 293 0.87 20.79 -1.68
N THR A 294 0.56 20.95 -0.39
CA THR A 294 1.31 21.84 0.52
C THR A 294 1.82 20.99 1.68
N GLU A 295 3.14 20.91 1.78
CA GLU A 295 3.79 20.20 2.86
C GLU A 295 3.79 21.01 4.15
N ILE A 296 3.45 20.34 5.23
CA ILE A 296 3.59 20.84 6.60
C ILE A 296 4.67 20.01 7.29
N PRO A 297 5.65 20.64 7.95
CA PRO A 297 6.59 19.93 8.81
C PRO A 297 5.82 19.15 9.88
N HIS A 298 6.23 17.90 10.13
CA HIS A 298 5.54 17.03 11.07
C HIS A 298 5.43 17.71 12.47
N GLY A 299 4.22 17.71 13.03
CA GLY A 299 3.93 18.32 14.33
C GLY A 299 3.70 19.83 14.32
N ASN A 300 3.98 20.55 13.24
CA ASN A 300 3.78 21.99 13.18
C ASN A 300 2.31 22.35 12.94
N ILE A 301 1.49 22.28 14.00
CA ILE A 301 0.06 22.52 13.97
C ILE A 301 -0.27 23.99 13.63
N SER A 302 0.53 24.95 14.12
CA SER A 302 0.35 26.38 13.79
C SER A 302 0.44 26.61 12.28
N LYS A 303 1.54 26.18 11.65
CA LYS A 303 1.70 26.29 10.20
C LYS A 303 0.62 25.55 9.44
N PHE A 304 0.15 24.42 9.96
CA PHE A 304 -0.93 23.66 9.34
C PHE A 304 -2.23 24.47 9.30
N LYS A 305 -2.59 25.09 10.42
CA LYS A 305 -3.73 26.01 10.53
C LYS A 305 -3.61 27.17 9.54
N ASP A 306 -2.46 27.86 9.52
CA ASP A 306 -2.25 29.04 8.67
C ASP A 306 -2.35 28.71 7.18
N GLU A 307 -1.79 27.58 6.73
CA GLU A 307 -1.91 27.14 5.35
C GLU A 307 -3.36 26.76 4.97
N ILE A 308 -4.14 26.20 5.88
CA ILE A 308 -5.57 25.97 5.66
C ILE A 308 -6.30 27.30 5.47
N LEU A 309 -6.13 28.25 6.40
CA LEU A 309 -6.78 29.55 6.34
C LEU A 309 -6.39 30.35 5.08
N LYS A 310 -5.16 30.26 4.64
CA LYS A 310 -4.68 30.83 3.38
C LYS A 310 -5.39 30.23 2.17
N ASN A 311 -5.46 28.91 2.09
CA ASN A 311 -6.03 28.20 0.94
C ASN A 311 -7.57 28.35 0.85
N ILE A 312 -8.29 28.50 1.96
CA ILE A 312 -9.75 28.75 1.91
C ILE A 312 -10.10 30.14 1.37
N ARG A 313 -9.20 31.11 1.45
CA ARG A 313 -9.36 32.47 0.92
C ARG A 313 -8.99 32.59 -0.56
N GLU A 314 -8.31 31.60 -1.14
CA GLU A 314 -7.83 31.65 -2.53
C GLU A 314 -8.96 31.41 -3.56
N LYS A 315 -9.42 32.47 -4.22
CA LYS A 315 -10.58 32.44 -5.16
C LYS A 315 -10.36 31.53 -6.37
N ASN A 316 -9.13 31.43 -6.91
CA ASN A 316 -8.82 30.71 -8.14
C ASN A 316 -8.12 29.35 -7.93
N LEU A 317 -8.12 28.83 -6.70
CA LEU A 317 -7.40 27.62 -6.33
C LEU A 317 -7.71 26.44 -7.26
N PHE A 318 -8.98 26.16 -7.52
CA PHE A 318 -9.41 24.96 -8.26
C PHE A 318 -9.08 25.02 -9.76
N LYS A 319 -9.07 26.21 -10.36
CA LYS A 319 -8.65 26.39 -11.75
C LYS A 319 -7.17 26.02 -11.92
N LYS A 320 -6.33 26.44 -10.97
CA LYS A 320 -4.89 26.09 -10.94
C LYS A 320 -4.66 24.58 -10.76
N LEU A 321 -5.44 23.90 -9.90
CA LEU A 321 -5.27 22.47 -9.63
C LEU A 321 -5.59 21.57 -10.84
N LYS A 322 -6.54 21.98 -11.70
CA LYS A 322 -7.00 21.17 -12.84
C LYS A 322 -5.86 20.75 -13.78
N ASN A 323 -4.97 21.67 -14.10
CA ASN A 323 -3.88 21.42 -15.05
C ASN A 323 -2.82 20.46 -14.47
N HIS A 324 -2.57 20.52 -13.15
CA HIS A 324 -1.57 19.69 -12.48
C HIS A 324 -2.07 18.28 -12.13
N ARG A 325 -3.40 18.08 -12.08
CA ARG A 325 -4.02 16.78 -11.80
C ARG A 325 -3.62 15.71 -12.83
N LYS A 326 -3.53 16.07 -14.12
CA LYS A 326 -3.15 15.14 -15.19
C LYS A 326 -1.81 14.45 -14.90
N ARG A 327 -0.85 15.16 -14.31
CA ARG A 327 0.46 14.59 -13.96
C ARG A 327 0.34 13.45 -12.96
N ILE A 328 -0.51 13.60 -11.94
CA ILE A 328 -0.74 12.55 -10.93
C ILE A 328 -1.45 11.36 -11.55
N ILE A 329 -2.49 11.60 -12.36
CA ILE A 329 -3.21 10.55 -13.08
C ILE A 329 -2.27 9.75 -13.99
N ASN A 330 -1.41 10.42 -14.75
CA ASN A 330 -0.46 9.76 -15.64
C ASN A 330 0.57 8.93 -14.86
N LYS A 331 1.10 9.45 -13.75
CA LYS A 331 2.09 8.76 -12.90
C LYS A 331 1.51 7.48 -12.31
N TYR A 332 0.26 7.53 -11.85
CA TYR A 332 -0.44 6.40 -11.20
C TYR A 332 -1.52 5.82 -12.12
N SER A 333 -1.22 5.68 -13.41
CA SER A 333 -2.14 5.11 -14.40
C SER A 333 -2.02 3.59 -14.46
N LYS A 334 -3.12 2.93 -14.88
CA LYS A 334 -3.12 1.49 -15.18
C LYS A 334 -2.05 1.09 -16.19
N ASN A 335 -1.74 1.96 -17.17
CA ASN A 335 -0.69 1.70 -18.15
C ASN A 335 0.71 1.65 -17.51
N GLN A 336 1.01 2.51 -16.55
CA GLN A 336 2.30 2.47 -15.84
C GLN A 336 2.41 1.21 -14.97
N GLU A 337 1.35 0.84 -14.23
CA GLU A 337 1.29 -0.39 -13.46
C GLU A 337 1.47 -1.61 -14.38
N LYS A 338 0.74 -1.68 -15.51
CA LYS A 338 0.87 -2.72 -16.52
C LYS A 338 2.30 -2.86 -17.04
N LYS A 339 2.98 -1.76 -17.38
CA LYS A 339 4.39 -1.78 -17.82
C LYS A 339 5.31 -2.40 -16.76
N CYS A 340 5.13 -2.02 -15.50
CA CYS A 340 5.93 -2.57 -14.40
C CYS A 340 5.67 -4.07 -14.21
N LEU A 341 4.41 -4.52 -14.29
CA LEU A 341 4.06 -5.93 -14.16
C LEU A 341 4.60 -6.77 -15.32
N ILE A 342 4.55 -6.26 -16.55
CA ILE A 342 5.16 -6.93 -17.71
C ILE A 342 6.68 -7.09 -17.52
N ASN A 343 7.36 -6.06 -16.99
CA ASN A 343 8.78 -6.16 -16.69
C ASN A 343 9.08 -7.18 -15.60
N MET A 344 8.27 -7.23 -14.55
CA MET A 344 8.35 -8.25 -13.51
C MET A 344 8.17 -9.66 -14.09
N ILE A 345 7.14 -9.87 -14.91
CA ILE A 345 6.88 -11.17 -15.55
C ILE A 345 8.05 -11.61 -16.41
N LYS A 346 8.62 -10.72 -17.24
CA LYS A 346 9.81 -11.01 -18.06
C LYS A 346 10.99 -11.48 -17.20
N LYS A 347 11.18 -10.85 -16.02
CA LYS A 347 12.24 -11.24 -15.09
C LYS A 347 11.97 -12.61 -14.47
N ILE A 348 10.71 -12.93 -14.11
CA ILE A 348 10.34 -14.23 -13.56
C ILE A 348 10.54 -15.34 -14.60
N VAL A 349 10.08 -15.13 -15.84
CA VAL A 349 10.27 -16.08 -16.95
C VAL A 349 11.76 -16.39 -17.14
N LYS A 350 12.62 -15.36 -17.19
CA LYS A 350 14.07 -15.55 -17.32
C LYS A 350 14.69 -16.36 -16.15
N ILE A 351 14.14 -16.24 -14.95
CA ILE A 351 14.60 -17.01 -13.78
C ILE A 351 14.18 -18.47 -13.87
N ASN A 352 12.98 -18.75 -14.38
CA ASN A 352 12.46 -20.12 -14.50
C ASN A 352 13.06 -20.89 -15.68
N ASP A 353 13.61 -20.20 -16.69
CA ASP A 353 14.30 -20.81 -17.83
C ASP A 353 15.77 -21.18 -17.51
N GLN A 354 16.29 -20.80 -16.34
CA GLN A 354 17.61 -21.14 -15.78
C GLN A 354 17.51 -22.32 -14.82
#